data_0f80b5d34e1309417af42f0585584e62
#
_entry.id   0f80b5d34e1309417af42f0585584e62
#
_cell.length_a   1.000
_cell.length_b   1.000
_cell.length_c   1.000
_cell.angle_alpha   90.00
_cell.angle_beta   90.00
_cell.angle_gamma   90.00
#
_symmetry.space_group_name_H-M   'P 1'
#
loop_
_entity.id
_entity.type
_entity.pdbx_description
1 polymer ?
#
loop_
_entity_poly.entity_id
_entity_poly.type
_entity_poly.pdbx_seq_one_letter_code
_entity_poly.pdbx_strand_id
1 'polypeptide(L)'
;LINYVQQLITIMIIPIVSAYIADSIADRPAMVSGFAGGLIVCQGISMSSISANSTSLLAGIVAGFLAGFVSLILKKLFSYLPQCLKGIEASLFHPVLSTIIVLLVMIYLNGYLYIAHSYILQYVSLVESQMSTKILFGFVLGMMMAIDNGGPINKTAYVFGIGMLISYDYYPMAAVMAG
;
A
#
# COMPACT_ATOMS: atom_id res chain seq x y z
N LEU A 1 -17.30 20.41 5.82
CA LEU A 1 -16.44 20.45 4.62
C LEU A 1 -15.04 19.85 4.93
N ILE A 2 -14.39 20.29 6.00
CA ILE A 2 -13.03 19.84 6.38
C ILE A 2 -13.00 18.31 6.59
N ASN A 3 -13.96 17.74 7.31
CA ASN A 3 -14.02 16.30 7.56
C ASN A 3 -14.18 15.48 6.26
N TYR A 4 -14.97 15.97 5.29
CA TYR A 4 -15.08 15.31 3.98
C TYR A 4 -13.77 15.35 3.19
N VAL A 5 -13.07 16.48 3.20
CA VAL A 5 -11.76 16.61 2.55
C VAL A 5 -10.74 15.67 3.19
N GLN A 6 -10.70 15.60 4.51
CA GLN A 6 -9.83 14.68 5.24
C GLN A 6 -10.10 13.22 4.88
N GLN A 7 -11.36 12.80 4.85
CA GLN A 7 -11.74 11.44 4.44
C GLN A 7 -11.31 11.12 3.01
N LEU A 8 -11.53 12.05 2.07
CA LEU A 8 -11.12 11.89 0.68
C LEU A 8 -9.61 11.75 0.54
N ILE A 9 -8.84 12.57 1.24
CA ILE A 9 -7.37 12.49 1.23
C ILE A 9 -6.91 11.14 1.76
N THR A 10 -7.46 10.67 2.88
CA THR A 10 -7.09 9.39 3.49
C THR A 10 -7.38 8.22 2.55
N ILE A 11 -8.52 8.22 1.87
CA ILE A 11 -8.87 7.18 0.90
C ILE A 11 -7.97 7.23 -0.34
N MET A 12 -7.54 8.42 -0.78
CA MET A 12 -6.73 8.59 -1.99
C MET A 12 -5.25 8.26 -1.78
N ILE A 13 -4.71 8.39 -0.57
CA ILE A 13 -3.29 8.11 -0.30
C ILE A 13 -2.90 6.69 -0.71
N ILE A 14 -3.69 5.69 -0.36
CA ILE A 14 -3.37 4.27 -0.61
C ILE A 14 -3.31 3.94 -2.10
N PRO A 15 -4.33 4.27 -2.93
CA PRO A 15 -4.25 4.08 -4.38
C PRO A 15 -3.11 4.84 -5.04
N ILE A 16 -2.81 6.05 -4.57
CA ILE A 16 -1.71 6.86 -5.12
C ILE A 16 -0.37 6.18 -4.82
N VAL A 17 -0.12 5.78 -3.57
CA VAL A 17 1.12 5.08 -3.19
C VAL A 17 1.27 3.78 -3.98
N SER A 18 0.22 2.98 -4.09
CA SER A 18 0.19 1.76 -4.88
C SER A 18 0.52 2.02 -6.36
N ALA A 19 -0.05 3.07 -6.95
CA ALA A 19 0.20 3.46 -8.33
C ALA A 19 1.68 3.85 -8.56
N TYR A 20 2.27 4.66 -7.67
CA TYR A 20 3.67 5.05 -7.79
C TYR A 20 4.64 3.89 -7.59
N ILE A 21 4.34 2.94 -6.69
CA ILE A 21 5.14 1.72 -6.54
C ILE A 21 5.10 0.90 -7.84
N ALA A 22 3.93 0.71 -8.43
CA ALA A 22 3.79 0.00 -9.69
C ALA A 22 4.51 0.69 -10.86
N ASP A 23 4.41 2.02 -10.96
CA ASP A 23 5.12 2.84 -11.94
C ASP A 23 6.65 2.70 -11.82
N SER A 24 7.17 2.71 -10.59
CA SER A 24 8.62 2.55 -10.35
C SER A 24 9.17 1.20 -10.78
N ILE A 25 8.33 0.16 -10.90
CA ILE A 25 8.73 -1.21 -11.27
C ILE A 25 8.58 -1.47 -12.75
N ALA A 26 7.48 -1.05 -13.37
CA ALA A 26 7.11 -1.46 -14.74
C ALA A 26 6.68 -0.29 -15.66
N ASP A 27 7.04 0.93 -15.30
CA ASP A 27 6.74 2.17 -16.02
C ASP A 27 5.23 2.51 -16.05
N ARG A 28 4.87 3.58 -16.78
CA ARG A 28 3.53 4.17 -16.85
C ARG A 28 2.35 3.19 -17.04
N PRO A 29 2.42 2.13 -17.85
CA PRO A 29 1.29 1.22 -18.01
C PRO A 29 0.86 0.51 -16.73
N ALA A 30 1.80 0.30 -15.79
CA ALA A 30 1.54 -0.35 -14.51
C ALA A 30 0.84 0.57 -13.49
N MET A 31 0.93 1.88 -13.68
CA MET A 31 0.34 2.87 -12.77
C MET A 31 -1.18 2.68 -12.63
N VAL A 32 -1.87 2.39 -13.74
CA VAL A 32 -3.33 2.19 -13.76
C VAL A 32 -3.72 0.96 -12.93
N SER A 33 -3.02 -0.16 -13.14
CA SER A 33 -3.28 -1.39 -12.40
C SER A 33 -2.93 -1.27 -10.91
N GLY A 34 -1.86 -0.54 -10.57
CA GLY A 34 -1.51 -0.22 -9.19
C GLY A 34 -2.56 0.63 -8.51
N PHE A 35 -3.04 1.67 -9.16
CA PHE A 35 -4.11 2.52 -8.64
C PHE A 35 -5.40 1.72 -8.39
N ALA A 36 -5.82 0.91 -9.36
CA ALA A 36 -7.01 0.07 -9.24
C ALA A 36 -6.88 -0.97 -8.10
N GLY A 37 -5.71 -1.60 -7.95
CA GLY A 37 -5.40 -2.51 -6.84
C GLY A 37 -5.51 -1.83 -5.48
N GLY A 38 -4.98 -0.60 -5.35
CA GLY A 38 -5.11 0.22 -4.15
C GLY A 38 -6.55 0.62 -3.83
N LEU A 39 -7.39 0.87 -4.84
CA LEU A 39 -8.82 1.16 -4.65
C LEU A 39 -9.58 -0.03 -4.05
N ILE A 40 -9.29 -1.26 -4.47
CA ILE A 40 -9.90 -2.46 -3.86
C ILE A 40 -9.58 -2.56 -2.38
N VAL A 41 -8.35 -2.26 -2.01
CA VAL A 41 -7.93 -2.23 -0.60
C VAL A 41 -8.75 -1.22 0.19
N CYS A 42 -8.93 -0.01 -0.34
CA CYS A 42 -9.71 1.04 0.33
C CYS A 42 -11.19 0.68 0.49
N GLN A 43 -11.76 -0.03 -0.49
CA GLN A 43 -13.16 -0.45 -0.46
C GLN A 43 -13.41 -1.71 0.36
N GLY A 44 -12.34 -2.37 0.82
CA GLY A 44 -12.46 -3.60 1.61
C GLY A 44 -13.06 -4.78 0.87
N ILE A 45 -13.01 -4.77 -0.48
CA ILE A 45 -13.57 -5.85 -1.29
C ILE A 45 -12.69 -7.09 -1.16
N SER A 46 -13.26 -8.20 -0.65
CA SER A 46 -12.59 -9.49 -0.58
C SER A 46 -13.57 -10.63 -0.81
N MET A 47 -13.07 -11.78 -1.27
CA MET A 47 -13.86 -13.01 -1.43
C MET A 47 -14.22 -13.67 -0.10
N SER A 48 -13.48 -13.41 0.96
CA SER A 48 -13.81 -13.84 2.30
C SER A 48 -14.95 -12.97 2.84
N SER A 49 -15.90 -13.56 3.54
CA SER A 49 -17.00 -12.86 4.23
C SER A 49 -16.54 -11.89 5.33
N ILE A 50 -15.24 -11.69 5.44
CA ILE A 50 -14.62 -10.68 6.29
C ILE A 50 -14.72 -9.36 5.56
N SER A 51 -15.64 -8.52 5.99
CA SER A 51 -15.71 -7.12 5.53
C SER A 51 -14.44 -6.40 6.00
N ALA A 52 -13.46 -6.32 5.12
CA ALA A 52 -12.19 -5.63 5.37
C ALA A 52 -12.39 -4.11 5.28
N ASN A 53 -13.15 -3.55 6.22
CA ASN A 53 -13.42 -2.10 6.28
C ASN A 53 -12.20 -1.28 6.75
N SER A 54 -11.02 -1.86 6.79
CA SER A 54 -9.81 -1.15 7.19
C SER A 54 -8.96 -0.79 5.99
N THR A 55 -8.85 0.49 5.75
CA THR A 55 -7.83 1.07 4.87
C THR A 55 -6.44 0.73 5.42
N SER A 56 -5.78 -0.27 4.84
CA SER A 56 -4.44 -0.67 5.24
C SER A 56 -3.41 -0.19 4.22
N LEU A 57 -2.50 0.69 4.65
CA LEU A 57 -1.39 1.12 3.81
C LEU A 57 -0.50 -0.05 3.40
N LEU A 58 -0.30 -1.03 4.30
CA LEU A 58 0.47 -2.24 3.97
C LEU A 58 -0.14 -3.02 2.81
N ALA A 59 -1.46 -3.19 2.80
CA ALA A 59 -2.15 -3.85 1.69
C ALA A 59 -2.04 -3.04 0.39
N GLY A 60 -2.03 -1.70 0.47
CA GLY A 60 -1.78 -0.82 -0.67
C GLY A 60 -0.37 -0.97 -1.24
N ILE A 61 0.65 -1.09 -0.39
CA ILE A 61 2.03 -1.35 -0.80
C ILE A 61 2.12 -2.71 -1.51
N VAL A 62 1.52 -3.75 -0.94
CA VAL A 62 1.48 -5.09 -1.57
C VAL A 62 0.77 -5.04 -2.92
N ALA A 63 -0.33 -4.31 -3.03
CA ALA A 63 -1.04 -4.11 -4.30
C ALA A 63 -0.15 -3.45 -5.35
N GLY A 64 0.64 -2.45 -4.97
CA GLY A 64 1.60 -1.77 -5.85
C GLY A 64 2.69 -2.70 -6.36
N PHE A 65 3.30 -3.50 -5.49
CA PHE A 65 4.28 -4.51 -5.89
C PHE A 65 3.69 -5.56 -6.83
N LEU A 66 2.52 -6.10 -6.49
CA LEU A 66 1.82 -7.06 -7.34
C LEU A 66 1.52 -6.48 -8.74
N ALA A 67 1.00 -5.25 -8.79
CA ALA A 67 0.71 -4.57 -10.03
C ALA A 67 1.98 -4.38 -10.89
N GLY A 68 3.08 -3.96 -10.27
CA GLY A 68 4.37 -3.82 -10.93
C GLY A 68 4.88 -5.16 -11.51
N PHE A 69 4.89 -6.23 -10.72
CA PHE A 69 5.35 -7.55 -11.17
C PHE A 69 4.45 -8.14 -12.27
N VAL A 70 3.13 -8.05 -12.11
CA VAL A 70 2.18 -8.51 -13.15
C VAL A 70 2.41 -7.75 -14.45
N SER A 71 2.61 -6.44 -14.37
CA SER A 71 2.89 -5.61 -15.55
C SER A 71 4.22 -5.96 -16.21
N LEU A 72 5.29 -6.28 -15.44
CA LEU A 72 6.55 -6.76 -16.00
C LEU A 72 6.39 -8.09 -16.74
N ILE A 73 5.65 -9.03 -16.16
CA ILE A 73 5.38 -10.32 -16.79
C ILE A 73 4.62 -10.13 -18.10
N LEU A 74 3.60 -9.29 -18.11
CA LEU A 74 2.82 -8.97 -19.31
C LEU A 74 3.68 -8.30 -20.38
N LYS A 75 4.54 -7.32 -19.99
CA LYS A 75 5.47 -6.66 -20.91
C LYS A 75 6.41 -7.65 -21.58
N LYS A 76 6.90 -8.65 -20.83
CA LYS A 76 7.73 -9.72 -21.38
C LYS A 76 6.93 -10.66 -22.30
N LEU A 77 5.69 -10.99 -21.94
CA LEU A 77 4.82 -11.84 -22.73
C LEU A 77 4.45 -11.17 -24.06
N PHE A 78 4.14 -9.89 -24.03
CA PHE A 78 3.78 -9.12 -25.21
C PHE A 78 4.97 -8.76 -26.10
N SER A 79 6.20 -8.91 -25.63
CA SER A 79 7.40 -8.68 -26.46
C SER A 79 7.45 -9.57 -27.72
N TYR A 80 6.75 -10.71 -27.70
CA TYR A 80 6.64 -11.63 -28.83
C TYR A 80 5.58 -11.24 -29.87
N LEU A 81 4.81 -10.14 -29.64
CA LEU A 81 3.79 -9.70 -30.59
C LEU A 81 4.39 -9.03 -31.84
N PRO A 82 3.73 -9.21 -33.01
CA PRO A 82 4.14 -8.55 -34.26
C PRO A 82 4.01 -7.02 -34.16
N GLN A 83 4.87 -6.31 -34.90
CA GLN A 83 5.01 -4.84 -34.83
C GLN A 83 3.71 -4.05 -35.06
N CYS A 84 2.78 -4.60 -35.86
CA CYS A 84 1.50 -3.95 -36.15
C CYS A 84 0.60 -3.77 -34.91
N LEU A 85 0.75 -4.62 -33.89
CA LEU A 85 -0.08 -4.59 -32.66
C LEU A 85 0.58 -3.85 -31.49
N LYS A 86 1.88 -3.54 -31.58
CA LYS A 86 2.64 -2.91 -30.50
C LYS A 86 2.10 -1.54 -30.05
N GLY A 87 1.54 -0.77 -30.98
CA GLY A 87 0.97 0.54 -30.65
C GLY A 87 -0.30 0.45 -29.81
N ILE A 88 -1.17 -0.53 -30.12
CA ILE A 88 -2.43 -0.75 -29.40
C ILE A 88 -2.16 -1.50 -28.08
N GLU A 89 -1.16 -2.37 -28.05
CA GLU A 89 -0.72 -3.11 -26.88
C GLU A 89 -0.39 -2.18 -25.72
N ALA A 90 0.53 -1.24 -25.93
CA ALA A 90 1.02 -0.34 -24.87
C ALA A 90 -0.10 0.57 -24.32
N SER A 91 -1.05 0.97 -25.18
CA SER A 91 -2.08 1.94 -24.83
C SER A 91 -3.34 1.32 -24.22
N LEU A 92 -3.69 0.10 -24.61
CA LEU A 92 -4.98 -0.50 -24.25
C LEU A 92 -4.83 -1.90 -23.63
N PHE A 93 -4.20 -2.84 -24.35
CA PHE A 93 -4.14 -4.23 -23.89
C PHE A 93 -3.37 -4.39 -22.59
N HIS A 94 -2.22 -3.74 -22.47
CA HIS A 94 -1.36 -3.85 -21.30
C HIS A 94 -2.05 -3.29 -20.02
N PRO A 95 -2.55 -2.04 -19.98
CA PRO A 95 -3.18 -1.53 -18.77
C PRO A 95 -4.48 -2.26 -18.42
N VAL A 96 -5.30 -2.64 -19.42
CA VAL A 96 -6.58 -3.34 -19.16
C VAL A 96 -6.34 -4.75 -18.61
N LEU A 97 -5.46 -5.53 -19.26
CA LEU A 97 -5.21 -6.91 -18.85
C LEU A 97 -4.49 -6.97 -17.49
N SER A 98 -3.49 -6.10 -17.27
CA SER A 98 -2.82 -6.01 -15.99
C SER A 98 -3.79 -5.61 -14.87
N THR A 99 -4.70 -4.68 -15.13
CA THR A 99 -5.70 -4.27 -14.13
C THR A 99 -6.63 -5.43 -13.79
N ILE A 100 -7.17 -6.16 -14.75
CA ILE A 100 -8.06 -7.31 -14.50
C ILE A 100 -7.35 -8.35 -13.63
N ILE A 101 -6.11 -8.71 -13.98
CA ILE A 101 -5.35 -9.72 -13.24
C ILE A 101 -5.08 -9.23 -11.80
N VAL A 102 -4.63 -7.99 -11.63
CA VAL A 102 -4.35 -7.42 -10.32
C VAL A 102 -5.61 -7.36 -9.45
N LEU A 103 -6.74 -6.95 -10.02
CA LEU A 103 -8.02 -6.90 -9.30
C LEU A 103 -8.44 -8.29 -8.80
N LEU A 104 -8.37 -9.32 -9.66
CA LEU A 104 -8.70 -10.68 -9.27
C LEU A 104 -7.79 -11.21 -8.15
N VAL A 105 -6.50 -11.01 -8.28
CA VAL A 105 -5.52 -11.42 -7.27
C VAL A 105 -5.73 -10.67 -5.95
N MET A 106 -5.98 -9.35 -6.01
CA MET A 106 -6.19 -8.54 -4.82
C MET A 106 -7.50 -8.87 -4.10
N ILE A 107 -8.59 -9.17 -4.80
CA ILE A 107 -9.85 -9.63 -4.18
C ILE A 107 -9.62 -10.89 -3.35
N TYR A 108 -8.78 -11.81 -3.84
CA TYR A 108 -8.42 -13.03 -3.10
C TYR A 108 -7.49 -12.73 -1.90
N LEU A 109 -6.47 -11.91 -2.11
CA LEU A 109 -5.44 -11.61 -1.09
C LEU A 109 -5.92 -10.66 0.00
N ASN A 110 -6.85 -9.76 -0.29
CA ASN A 110 -7.25 -8.68 0.63
C ASN A 110 -7.73 -9.20 1.99
N GLY A 111 -8.42 -10.35 2.03
CA GLY A 111 -8.83 -10.98 3.29
C GLY A 111 -7.65 -11.38 4.18
N TYR A 112 -6.60 -11.94 3.60
CA TYR A 112 -5.39 -12.34 4.35
C TYR A 112 -4.58 -11.12 4.81
N LEU A 113 -4.48 -10.10 3.96
CA LEU A 113 -3.82 -8.85 4.31
C LEU A 113 -4.53 -8.10 5.44
N TYR A 114 -5.86 -8.16 5.47
CA TYR A 114 -6.64 -7.64 6.58
C TYR A 114 -6.33 -8.34 7.90
N ILE A 115 -6.27 -9.67 7.89
CA ILE A 115 -5.89 -10.44 9.09
C ILE A 115 -4.49 -10.06 9.56
N ALA A 116 -3.52 -10.00 8.65
CA ALA A 116 -2.16 -9.58 8.99
C ALA A 116 -2.12 -8.16 9.58
N HIS A 117 -2.87 -7.22 9.00
CA HIS A 117 -2.99 -5.87 9.52
C HIS A 117 -3.62 -5.82 10.92
N SER A 118 -4.68 -6.60 11.16
CA SER A 118 -5.32 -6.66 12.47
C SER A 118 -4.40 -7.17 13.57
N TYR A 119 -3.53 -8.13 13.27
CA TYR A 119 -2.50 -8.57 14.21
C TYR A 119 -1.51 -7.45 14.56
N ILE A 120 -1.07 -6.68 13.57
CA ILE A 120 -0.18 -5.53 13.82
C ILE A 120 -0.85 -4.53 14.74
N LEU A 121 -2.12 -4.19 14.49
CA LEU A 121 -2.88 -3.28 15.36
C LEU A 121 -3.00 -3.81 16.79
N GLN A 122 -3.25 -5.11 16.96
CA GLN A 122 -3.30 -5.74 18.28
C GLN A 122 -1.95 -5.64 19.01
N TYR A 123 -0.84 -5.89 18.33
CA TYR A 123 0.49 -5.74 18.93
C TYR A 123 0.77 -4.30 19.34
N VAL A 124 0.43 -3.33 18.51
CA VAL A 124 0.61 -1.91 18.86
C VAL A 124 -0.24 -1.53 20.06
N SER A 125 -1.51 -1.95 20.12
CA SER A 125 -2.38 -1.67 21.26
C SER A 125 -1.88 -2.30 22.57
N LEU A 126 -1.27 -3.49 22.52
CA LEU A 126 -0.63 -4.12 23.67
C LEU A 126 0.59 -3.31 24.14
N VAL A 127 1.40 -2.82 23.21
CA VAL A 127 2.54 -1.95 23.52
C VAL A 127 2.08 -0.66 24.14
N GLU A 128 0.99 -0.08 23.68
CA GLU A 128 0.44 1.17 24.19
C GLU A 128 -0.23 1.03 25.57
N SER A 129 -0.67 -0.16 25.96
CA SER A 129 -1.34 -0.40 27.24
C SER A 129 -0.40 -0.22 28.45
N GLN A 130 0.92 -0.38 28.27
CA GLN A 130 1.92 -0.27 29.33
C GLN A 130 2.86 0.91 29.08
N MET A 131 3.01 1.78 30.08
CA MET A 131 3.83 3.00 29.95
C MET A 131 5.29 2.69 29.62
N SER A 132 5.87 1.63 30.18
CA SER A 132 7.27 1.23 29.95
C SER A 132 7.51 0.76 28.51
N THR A 133 6.59 -0.05 27.97
CA THR A 133 6.68 -0.55 26.58
C THR A 133 6.42 0.56 25.57
N LYS A 134 5.54 1.50 25.91
CA LYS A 134 5.27 2.70 25.10
C LYS A 134 6.52 3.56 24.93
N ILE A 135 7.22 3.84 26.02
CA ILE A 135 8.48 4.61 25.99
C ILE A 135 9.54 3.88 25.16
N LEU A 136 9.69 2.56 25.37
CA LEU A 136 10.65 1.76 24.61
C LEU A 136 10.33 1.75 23.10
N PHE A 137 9.07 1.62 22.73
CA PHE A 137 8.63 1.62 21.33
C PHE A 137 8.86 2.98 20.67
N GLY A 138 8.52 4.08 21.38
CA GLY A 138 8.82 5.45 20.92
C GLY A 138 10.32 5.68 20.74
N PHE A 139 11.15 5.17 21.66
CA PHE A 139 12.60 5.24 21.57
C PHE A 139 13.12 4.49 20.31
N VAL A 140 12.62 3.28 20.05
CA VAL A 140 13.01 2.51 18.86
C VAL A 140 12.65 3.24 17.56
N LEU A 141 11.42 3.78 17.45
CA LEU A 141 11.01 4.54 16.28
C LEU A 141 11.84 5.82 16.10
N GLY A 142 12.08 6.58 17.17
CA GLY A 142 12.92 7.76 17.12
C GLY A 142 14.38 7.43 16.76
N MET A 143 14.91 6.31 17.27
CA MET A 143 16.24 5.84 16.92
C MET A 143 16.31 5.44 15.43
N MET A 144 15.29 4.78 14.86
CA MET A 144 15.24 4.47 13.43
C MET A 144 15.26 5.74 12.56
N MET A 145 14.63 6.82 13.04
CA MET A 145 14.68 8.12 12.34
C MET A 145 16.06 8.75 12.38
N ALA A 146 16.78 8.61 13.52
CA ALA A 146 18.07 9.23 13.73
C ALA A 146 19.25 8.48 13.09
N ILE A 147 19.18 7.15 12.96
CA ILE A 147 20.29 6.33 12.46
C ILE A 147 20.63 6.62 11.00
N ASP A 148 19.62 6.86 10.18
CA ASP A 148 19.77 6.93 8.73
C ASP A 148 18.99 8.13 8.15
N ASN A 149 19.55 9.31 8.25
CA ASN A 149 18.93 10.55 7.77
C ASN A 149 18.64 10.49 6.25
N GLY A 150 17.39 10.14 5.91
CA GLY A 150 16.91 10.04 4.53
C GLY A 150 17.13 8.68 3.86
N GLY A 151 17.68 7.69 4.53
CA GLY A 151 17.89 6.35 4.02
C GLY A 151 16.69 5.41 4.23
N PRO A 152 16.88 4.08 3.97
CA PRO A 152 15.79 3.11 3.98
C PRO A 152 15.16 2.91 5.38
N ILE A 153 15.95 2.99 6.46
CA ILE A 153 15.48 2.79 7.84
C ILE A 153 14.53 3.93 8.26
N ASN A 154 14.93 5.16 8.01
CA ASN A 154 14.13 6.35 8.24
C ASN A 154 12.80 6.28 7.46
N LYS A 155 12.85 5.96 6.16
CA LYS A 155 11.65 5.83 5.31
C LYS A 155 10.73 4.73 5.82
N THR A 156 11.26 3.62 6.32
CA THR A 156 10.46 2.52 6.87
C THR A 156 9.71 2.96 8.13
N ALA A 157 10.38 3.65 9.07
CA ALA A 157 9.74 4.19 10.27
C ALA A 157 8.65 5.21 9.92
N TYR A 158 8.93 6.09 8.96
CA TYR A 158 7.97 7.10 8.49
C TYR A 158 6.74 6.48 7.82
N VAL A 159 6.93 5.50 6.91
CA VAL A 159 5.83 4.77 6.26
C VAL A 159 5.00 3.99 7.27
N PHE A 160 5.64 3.39 8.28
CA PHE A 160 4.94 2.75 9.38
C PHE A 160 4.08 3.74 10.17
N GLY A 161 4.64 4.90 10.54
CA GLY A 161 3.90 5.96 11.23
C GLY A 161 2.68 6.46 10.43
N ILE A 162 2.83 6.68 9.12
CA ILE A 162 1.71 7.05 8.24
C ILE A 162 0.66 5.92 8.20
N GLY A 163 1.08 4.66 8.10
CA GLY A 163 0.18 3.51 8.09
C GLY A 163 -0.70 3.44 9.34
N MET A 164 -0.10 3.69 10.50
CA MET A 164 -0.82 3.72 11.77
C MET A 164 -1.72 4.95 11.89
N LEU A 165 -1.31 6.10 11.39
CA LEU A 165 -2.13 7.32 11.34
C LEU A 165 -3.42 7.12 10.53
N ILE A 166 -3.35 6.40 9.42
CA ILE A 166 -4.52 6.03 8.60
C ILE A 166 -5.48 5.13 9.39
N SER A 167 -4.94 4.31 10.29
CA SER A 167 -5.71 3.46 11.21
C SER A 167 -6.21 4.19 12.46
N TYR A 168 -6.09 5.52 12.50
CA TYR A 168 -6.45 6.40 13.63
C TYR A 168 -5.60 6.21 14.89
N ASP A 169 -4.45 5.57 14.77
CA ASP A 169 -3.45 5.47 15.83
C ASP A 169 -2.36 6.54 15.63
N TYR A 170 -2.38 7.56 16.51
CA TYR A 170 -1.54 8.74 16.37
C TYR A 170 -0.18 8.60 17.06
N TYR A 171 -0.04 7.66 18.00
CA TYR A 171 1.14 7.54 18.83
C TYR A 171 2.42 7.20 18.05
N PRO A 172 2.43 6.19 17.12
CA PRO A 172 3.63 5.87 16.37
C PRO A 172 4.10 7.03 15.50
N MET A 173 3.16 7.77 14.89
CA MET A 173 3.52 8.94 14.10
C MET A 173 4.08 10.08 14.94
N ALA A 174 3.53 10.31 16.14
CA ALA A 174 4.08 11.29 17.08
C ALA A 174 5.51 10.93 17.50
N ALA A 175 5.81 9.65 17.74
CA ALA A 175 7.15 9.17 18.06
C ALA A 175 8.13 9.35 16.91
N VAL A 176 7.70 9.08 15.67
CA VAL A 176 8.49 9.31 14.44
C VAL A 176 8.81 10.79 14.25
N MET A 177 7.85 11.68 14.51
CA MET A 177 8.04 13.14 14.38
C MET A 177 8.90 13.76 15.48
N ALA A 178 9.07 13.07 16.60
CA ALA A 178 9.88 13.53 17.72
C ALA A 178 11.37 13.12 17.61
N GLY A 179 11.71 12.14 16.78
CA GLY A 179 13.09 11.67 16.51
C GLY A 179 13.73 12.40 15.36
#